data_d57c05b45f2fcdde1d643b18989e0aed
#
_entry.id   d57c05b45f2fcdde1d643b18989e0aed
#
_cell.length_a   1.000
_cell.length_b   1.000
_cell.length_c   1.000
_cell.angle_alpha   90.00
_cell.angle_beta   90.00
_cell.angle_gamma   90.00
#
_symmetry.space_group_name_H-M   'P 1'
#
loop_
_entity.id
_entity.type
_entity.pdbx_description
1 polymer ?
#
loop_
_entity_poly.entity_id
_entity_poly.type
_entity_poly.pdbx_seq_one_letter_code
_entity_poly.pdbx_strand_id
1 'polypeptide(L)'
;MDFLKLYFDPTLTSRQRLLCRIFWQQCKFEEYDDVAKQIKYLQNYFQLPDVSEVFAILDNCYVYDSRYHCQVCDQLRRVDSPLQLKPSIETPWRCKSCMLLVS
;
A
#
# COMPACT_ATOMS: atom_id res chain seq x y z
N MET A 1 11.21 -2.98 2.88
CA MET A 1 10.95 -3.99 1.83
C MET A 1 11.31 -3.42 0.48
N ASP A 2 12.30 -4.01 -0.15
CA ASP A 2 12.88 -3.45 -1.38
C ASP A 2 12.00 -3.62 -2.60
N PHE A 3 11.03 -4.53 -2.53
CA PHE A 3 10.14 -4.78 -3.67
C PHE A 3 8.95 -3.81 -3.74
N LEU A 4 8.71 -3.01 -2.71
CA LEU A 4 7.64 -2.03 -2.72
C LEU A 4 8.11 -0.71 -3.30
N LYS A 5 7.33 -0.15 -4.21
CA LYS A 5 7.56 1.16 -4.79
C LYS A 5 6.45 2.10 -4.35
N LEU A 6 6.82 3.18 -3.67
CA LEU A 6 5.90 4.16 -3.13
C LEU A 6 5.93 5.44 -3.96
N TYR A 7 4.75 5.86 -4.39
CA TYR A 7 4.56 7.12 -5.10
C TYR A 7 3.59 7.99 -4.30
N PHE A 8 3.91 9.25 -4.16
CA PHE A 8 3.13 10.16 -3.33
C PHE A 8 2.41 11.19 -4.19
N ASP A 9 1.16 11.48 -3.83
CA ASP A 9 0.46 12.60 -4.40
C ASP A 9 1.23 13.89 -4.10
N PRO A 10 1.35 14.83 -5.07
CA PRO A 10 2.08 16.08 -4.85
C PRO A 10 1.54 16.94 -3.71
N THR A 11 0.27 16.75 -3.32
CA THR A 11 -0.34 17.48 -2.21
C THR A 11 0.15 17.05 -0.84
N LEU A 12 0.80 15.88 -0.74
CA LEU A 12 1.31 15.39 0.53
C LEU A 12 2.52 16.21 1.01
N THR A 13 2.49 16.60 2.28
CA THR A 13 3.63 17.25 2.93
C THR A 13 4.72 16.23 3.20
N SER A 14 5.94 16.72 3.53
CA SER A 14 7.05 15.83 3.90
C SER A 14 6.71 14.96 5.11
N ARG A 15 5.99 15.51 6.08
CA ARG A 15 5.55 14.78 7.25
C ARG A 15 4.56 13.67 6.90
N GLN A 16 3.61 13.96 6.01
CA GLN A 16 2.64 12.98 5.54
C GLN A 16 3.31 11.85 4.74
N ARG A 17 4.29 12.18 3.92
CA ARG A 17 5.09 11.17 3.20
C ARG A 17 5.85 10.28 4.16
N LEU A 18 6.38 10.85 5.24
CA LEU A 18 7.05 10.05 6.27
C LEU A 18 6.09 9.07 6.93
N LEU A 19 4.86 9.49 7.22
CA LEU A 19 3.83 8.60 7.77
C LEU A 19 3.60 7.41 6.85
N CYS A 20 3.47 7.64 5.54
CA CYS A 20 3.28 6.57 4.56
C CYS A 20 4.46 5.61 4.54
N ARG A 21 5.69 6.12 4.59
CA ARG A 21 6.90 5.28 4.61
C ARG A 21 6.95 4.41 5.84
N ILE A 22 6.66 4.98 7.01
CA ILE A 22 6.66 4.23 8.27
C ILE A 22 5.62 3.13 8.22
N PHE A 23 4.41 3.43 7.75
CA PHE A 23 3.33 2.45 7.64
C PHE A 23 3.76 1.25 6.78
N TRP A 24 4.28 1.51 5.58
CA TRP A 24 4.62 0.45 4.65
C TRP A 24 5.92 -0.28 4.98
N GLN A 25 6.83 0.34 5.72
CA GLN A 25 8.08 -0.29 6.12
C GLN A 25 7.96 -1.12 7.40
N GLN A 26 7.12 -0.71 8.33
CA GLN A 26 7.02 -1.34 9.65
C GLN A 26 5.81 -2.25 9.81
N CYS A 27 4.88 -2.22 8.88
CA CYS A 27 3.67 -3.02 8.99
C CYS A 27 3.97 -4.49 8.78
N LYS A 28 3.57 -5.32 9.74
CA LYS A 28 3.60 -6.77 9.60
C LYS A 28 2.35 -7.21 8.87
N PHE A 29 2.51 -8.08 7.89
CA PHE A 29 1.45 -8.40 6.93
C PHE A 29 0.63 -9.63 7.30
N GLU A 30 0.69 -10.07 8.55
CA GLU A 30 0.12 -11.36 8.93
C GLU A 30 -1.35 -11.28 9.27
N GLU A 31 -1.78 -10.22 9.98
CA GLU A 31 -3.15 -10.15 10.47
C GLU A 31 -3.73 -8.73 10.34
N TYR A 32 -5.06 -8.66 10.25
CA TYR A 32 -5.78 -7.40 10.21
C TYR A 32 -5.53 -6.55 11.47
N ASP A 33 -5.44 -7.19 12.63
CA ASP A 33 -5.20 -6.49 13.90
C ASP A 33 -3.87 -5.75 13.93
N ASP A 34 -2.84 -6.28 13.25
CA ASP A 34 -1.55 -5.63 13.16
C ASP A 34 -1.63 -4.31 12.39
N VAL A 35 -2.43 -4.29 11.32
CA VAL A 35 -2.67 -3.08 10.54
C VAL A 35 -3.42 -2.05 11.38
N ALA A 36 -4.46 -2.47 12.11
CA ALA A 36 -5.24 -1.58 12.97
C ALA A 36 -4.38 -0.96 14.08
N LYS A 37 -3.52 -1.74 14.71
CA LYS A 37 -2.59 -1.25 15.72
C LYS A 37 -1.60 -0.25 15.14
N GLN A 38 -1.09 -0.50 13.95
CA GLN A 38 -0.16 0.40 13.27
C GLN A 38 -0.84 1.73 12.93
N ILE A 39 -2.08 1.70 12.45
CA ILE A 39 -2.85 2.90 12.16
C ILE A 39 -3.01 3.75 13.43
N LYS A 40 -3.37 3.13 14.53
CA LYS A 40 -3.54 3.83 15.81
C LYS A 40 -2.21 4.40 16.33
N TYR A 41 -1.14 3.64 16.19
CA TYR A 41 0.20 4.10 16.54
C TYR A 41 0.57 5.36 15.74
N LEU A 42 0.31 5.36 14.44
CA LEU A 42 0.61 6.51 13.57
C LEU A 42 -0.24 7.72 13.93
N GLN A 43 -1.52 7.51 14.27
CA GLN A 43 -2.38 8.59 14.75
C GLN A 43 -1.74 9.30 15.95
N ASN A 44 -1.28 8.53 16.93
CA ASN A 44 -0.69 9.08 18.14
C ASN A 44 0.68 9.71 17.88
N TYR A 45 1.51 9.04 17.08
CA TYR A 45 2.86 9.53 16.78
C TYR A 45 2.84 10.87 16.05
N PHE A 46 1.93 11.04 15.10
CA PHE A 46 1.81 12.26 14.32
C PHE A 46 0.78 13.24 14.92
N GLN A 47 0.22 12.92 16.09
CA GLN A 47 -0.75 13.77 16.80
C GLN A 47 -1.93 14.17 15.92
N LEU A 48 -2.50 13.20 15.20
CA LEU A 48 -3.65 13.40 14.36
C LEU A 48 -4.94 13.29 15.18
N PRO A 49 -6.01 14.02 14.81
CA PRO A 49 -7.25 14.06 15.60
C PRO A 49 -7.99 12.72 15.66
N ASP A 50 -7.91 11.93 14.58
CA ASP A 50 -8.54 10.60 14.55
C ASP A 50 -7.89 9.71 13.49
N VAL A 51 -8.31 8.44 13.45
CA VAL A 51 -7.75 7.48 12.50
C VAL A 51 -8.14 7.77 11.05
N SER A 52 -9.24 8.48 10.81
CA SER A 52 -9.66 8.84 9.46
C SER A 52 -8.64 9.74 8.77
N GLU A 53 -7.93 10.57 9.54
CA GLU A 53 -6.83 11.39 9.01
C GLU A 53 -5.67 10.52 8.52
N VAL A 54 -5.36 9.43 9.23
CA VAL A 54 -4.33 8.49 8.79
C VAL A 54 -4.74 7.85 7.46
N PHE A 55 -5.98 7.39 7.36
CA PHE A 55 -6.47 6.78 6.12
C PHE A 55 -6.47 7.77 4.95
N ALA A 56 -6.86 9.03 5.20
CA ALA A 56 -6.85 10.05 4.17
C ALA A 56 -5.43 10.29 3.62
N ILE A 57 -4.43 10.29 4.49
CA ILE A 57 -3.04 10.43 4.08
C ILE A 57 -2.58 9.21 3.28
N LEU A 58 -2.91 8.00 3.75
CA LEU A 58 -2.51 6.76 3.09
C LEU A 58 -3.19 6.59 1.72
N ASP A 59 -4.40 7.12 1.55
CA ASP A 59 -5.11 7.07 0.27
C ASP A 59 -4.39 7.88 -0.82
N ASN A 60 -3.55 8.83 -0.45
CA ASN A 60 -2.75 9.62 -1.38
C ASN A 60 -1.35 9.07 -1.58
N CYS A 61 -1.08 7.88 -1.07
CA CYS A 61 0.15 7.13 -1.32
C CYS A 61 -0.19 5.93 -2.21
N TYR A 62 0.50 5.82 -3.34
CA TYR A 62 0.28 4.73 -4.29
C TYR A 62 1.42 3.74 -4.19
N VAL A 63 1.11 2.50 -3.88
CA VAL A 63 2.10 1.46 -3.61
C VAL A 63 1.98 0.35 -4.64
N TYR A 64 3.12 -0.05 -5.20
CA TYR A 64 3.19 -1.11 -6.19
C TYR A 64 4.16 -2.19 -5.73
N ASP A 65 3.76 -3.44 -5.93
CA ASP A 65 4.59 -4.61 -5.64
C ASP A 65 5.37 -4.97 -6.91
N SER A 66 6.66 -4.69 -6.92
CA SER A 66 7.52 -4.92 -8.09
C SER A 66 7.80 -6.40 -8.37
N ARG A 67 7.39 -7.31 -7.48
CA ARG A 67 7.52 -8.75 -7.72
C ARG A 67 6.54 -9.25 -8.77
N TYR A 68 5.48 -8.51 -9.03
CA TYR A 68 4.42 -8.91 -9.96
C TYR A 68 4.18 -7.82 -10.97
N HIS A 69 4.17 -8.20 -12.24
CA HIS A 69 3.79 -7.29 -13.31
C HIS A 69 2.75 -7.97 -14.20
N CYS A 70 1.90 -7.18 -14.82
CA CYS A 70 0.86 -7.71 -15.70
C CYS A 70 1.50 -8.28 -16.96
N GLN A 71 1.13 -9.51 -17.33
CA GLN A 71 1.64 -10.15 -18.55
C GLN A 71 1.21 -9.44 -19.84
N VAL A 72 0.12 -8.71 -19.79
CA VAL A 72 -0.44 -8.09 -20.99
C VAL A 72 0.06 -6.67 -21.18
N CYS A 73 0.03 -5.82 -20.14
CA CYS A 73 0.40 -4.41 -20.23
C CYS A 73 1.66 -4.03 -19.47
N ASP A 74 2.30 -5.00 -18.82
CA ASP A 74 3.53 -4.83 -18.02
C ASP A 74 3.39 -3.87 -16.84
N GLN A 75 2.17 -3.53 -16.44
CA GLN A 75 1.91 -2.68 -15.29
C GLN A 75 2.22 -3.45 -13.98
N LEU A 76 2.86 -2.78 -13.03
CA LEU A 76 3.13 -3.38 -11.72
C LEU A 76 1.83 -3.56 -10.93
N ARG A 77 1.80 -4.58 -10.08
CA ARG A 77 0.65 -4.85 -9.24
C ARG A 77 0.48 -3.76 -8.19
N ARG A 78 -0.68 -3.10 -8.19
CA ARG A 78 -1.01 -2.11 -7.16
C ARG A 78 -1.47 -2.80 -5.89
N VAL A 79 -1.00 -2.29 -4.76
CA VAL A 79 -1.30 -2.82 -3.43
C VAL A 79 -1.99 -1.73 -2.61
N ASP A 80 -3.23 -1.99 -2.19
CA ASP A 80 -4.02 -1.03 -1.42
C ASP A 80 -3.83 -1.20 0.09
N SER A 81 -3.40 -2.39 0.53
CA SER A 81 -3.21 -2.71 1.94
C SER A 81 -2.05 -3.70 2.09
N PRO A 82 -1.28 -3.62 3.20
CA PRO A 82 -0.26 -4.63 3.48
C PRO A 82 -0.80 -6.06 3.53
N LEU A 83 -2.08 -6.24 3.82
CA LEU A 83 -2.71 -7.56 3.82
C LEU A 83 -2.73 -8.22 2.44
N GLN A 84 -2.59 -7.44 1.38
CA GLN A 84 -2.53 -7.94 0.00
C GLN A 84 -1.14 -8.46 -0.39
N LEU A 85 -0.15 -8.34 0.48
CA LEU A 85 1.22 -8.79 0.22
C LEU A 85 1.44 -10.26 0.55
N LYS A 86 0.40 -11.07 0.63
CA LYS A 86 0.50 -12.49 0.92
C LYS A 86 1.29 -13.21 -0.18
N PRO A 87 2.13 -14.20 0.19
CA PRO A 87 3.07 -14.82 -0.75
C PRO A 87 2.45 -15.74 -1.80
N SER A 88 1.16 -16.06 -1.74
CA SER A 88 0.52 -17.04 -2.60
C SER A 88 -0.27 -16.39 -3.74
N ILE A 89 0.40 -15.63 -4.59
CA ILE A 89 -0.24 -15.08 -5.80
C ILE A 89 0.17 -15.94 -6.98
N GLU A 90 -0.84 -16.36 -7.75
CA GLU A 90 -0.59 -17.14 -8.96
C GLU A 90 0.15 -16.30 -9.99
N THR A 91 1.20 -16.89 -10.54
CA THR A 91 1.93 -16.33 -11.68
C THR A 91 1.66 -17.22 -12.89
N PRO A 92 1.45 -16.65 -14.07
CA PRO A 92 1.52 -15.23 -14.42
C PRO A 92 0.36 -14.39 -13.88
N TRP A 93 0.67 -13.20 -13.39
CA TRP A 93 -0.33 -12.28 -12.87
C TRP A 93 -0.83 -11.33 -13.96
N ARG A 94 -2.11 -10.97 -13.90
CA ARG A 94 -2.72 -9.97 -14.79
C ARG A 94 -3.40 -8.90 -13.97
N CYS A 95 -3.29 -7.64 -14.39
CA CYS A 95 -3.99 -6.55 -13.73
C CYS A 95 -5.50 -6.67 -13.99
N LYS A 96 -6.27 -6.01 -13.12
CA LYS A 96 -7.74 -6.10 -13.16
C LYS A 96 -8.32 -5.69 -14.51
N SER A 97 -7.77 -4.63 -15.10
CA SER A 97 -8.22 -4.13 -16.41
C SER A 97 -7.96 -5.16 -17.50
N CYS A 98 -6.81 -5.80 -17.51
CA CYS A 98 -6.49 -6.81 -18.52
C CYS A 98 -7.29 -8.09 -18.32
N MET A 99 -7.61 -8.47 -17.10
CA MET A 99 -8.48 -9.61 -16.82
C MET A 99 -9.88 -9.39 -17.39
N LEU A 100 -10.40 -8.18 -17.29
CA LEU A 100 -11.71 -7.84 -17.82
C LEU A 100 -11.73 -7.84 -19.36
N LEU A 101 -10.60 -7.50 -19.98
CA LEU A 101 -10.49 -7.46 -21.44
C LEU A 101 -10.34 -8.85 -22.08
N VAL A 102 -9.83 -9.80 -21.33
CA VAL A 102 -9.48 -11.14 -21.86
C VAL A 102 -10.52 -12.19 -21.51
N SER A 103 -11.43 -11.89 -20.59
CA SER A 103 -12.48 -12.81 -20.14
C SER A 103 -13.61 -12.97 -21.15
#